data_0e6c85a5e71cb83c34c1ea7cd74a7c0a
#
_entry.id   0e6c85a5e71cb83c34c1ea7cd74a7c0a
#
_cell.length_a   1.000
_cell.length_b   1.000
_cell.length_c   1.000
_cell.angle_alpha   90.00
_cell.angle_beta   90.00
_cell.angle_gamma   90.00
#
_symmetry.space_group_name_H-M   'P 1'
#
loop_
_entity.id
_entity.type
_entity.pdbx_description
1 polymer ?
#
loop_
_entity_poly.entity_id
_entity_poly.type
_entity_poly.pdbx_seq_one_letter_code
_entity_poly.pdbx_strand_id
1 'polypeptide(L)'
;CSPHRDVVDPTRTRGRRAWLAAQMWALLALLMIPLESADSAGLTFEQATVDLPTYITSTPSVTAWLVVAVLGLVVALLALLATHLGGLVMATLVTVLAALPIPVTGAISVGLNHDFATDSGALAAIGMTIAAACVLVEVLDGPDPAVTCRVSWQERVGAIITLAGGIVVTWQGQAGHSWLSDRWGVARVVLVIASTVWVVLSWLPRSRVRGWLRLGMVTIVLTVLGASSQLVPPRYLIGQTPAVNYLGYE
;
A
#
# COMPACT_ATOMS: atom_id res chain seq x y z
N CYS A 1 38.51 -35.13 -3.53
CA CYS A 1 37.21 -34.91 -2.87
C CYS A 1 36.95 -33.45 -2.90
N SER A 2 36.13 -32.97 -3.86
CA SER A 2 35.56 -31.62 -3.85
C SER A 2 34.47 -31.58 -2.80
N PRO A 3 34.45 -30.60 -1.89
CA PRO A 3 33.33 -30.45 -0.99
C PRO A 3 32.08 -30.13 -1.84
N HIS A 4 31.06 -30.98 -1.73
CA HIS A 4 29.72 -30.68 -2.22
C HIS A 4 29.33 -29.31 -1.63
N ARG A 5 29.46 -28.25 -2.41
CA ARG A 5 28.74 -27.02 -2.14
C ARG A 5 27.28 -27.39 -2.32
N ASP A 6 26.57 -27.53 -1.22
CA ASP A 6 25.10 -27.57 -1.25
C ASP A 6 24.62 -26.35 -2.06
N VAL A 7 24.24 -26.61 -3.28
CA VAL A 7 23.61 -25.58 -4.15
C VAL A 7 22.27 -25.28 -3.51
N VAL A 8 22.27 -24.28 -2.66
CA VAL A 8 21.03 -23.79 -2.03
C VAL A 8 20.08 -23.42 -3.17
N ASP A 9 18.97 -24.13 -3.25
CA ASP A 9 17.94 -23.90 -4.28
C ASP A 9 17.46 -22.44 -4.20
N PRO A 10 17.72 -21.61 -5.23
CA PRO A 10 17.38 -20.20 -5.21
C PRO A 10 15.87 -19.94 -5.05
N THR A 11 15.03 -20.87 -5.47
CA THR A 11 13.57 -20.79 -5.29
C THR A 11 13.17 -20.91 -3.83
N ARG A 12 13.81 -21.82 -3.09
CA ARG A 12 13.55 -22.02 -1.66
C ARG A 12 13.99 -20.81 -0.82
N THR A 13 15.11 -20.20 -1.16
CA THR A 13 15.59 -18.99 -0.47
C THR A 13 14.66 -17.79 -0.71
N ARG A 14 14.19 -17.61 -1.94
CA ARG A 14 13.22 -16.56 -2.31
C ARG A 14 11.87 -16.78 -1.64
N GLY A 15 11.37 -18.00 -1.61
CA GLY A 15 10.13 -18.37 -0.91
C GLY A 15 10.19 -18.03 0.58
N ARG A 16 11.31 -18.34 1.27
CA ARG A 16 11.49 -18.03 2.68
C ARG A 16 11.51 -16.52 2.96
N ARG A 17 12.16 -15.72 2.10
CA ARG A 17 12.15 -14.24 2.22
C ARG A 17 10.75 -13.68 2.00
N ALA A 18 10.03 -14.16 1.00
CA ALA A 18 8.65 -13.77 0.74
C ALA A 18 7.72 -14.14 1.91
N TRP A 19 7.88 -15.33 2.48
CA TRP A 19 7.16 -15.76 3.68
C TRP A 19 7.40 -14.83 4.87
N LEU A 20 8.66 -14.50 5.18
CA LEU A 20 8.99 -13.57 6.27
C LEU A 20 8.37 -12.19 6.04
N ALA A 21 8.50 -11.65 4.82
CA ALA A 21 7.93 -10.35 4.48
C ALA A 21 6.39 -10.34 4.61
N ALA A 22 5.72 -11.40 4.16
CA ALA A 22 4.27 -11.54 4.26
C ALA A 22 3.80 -11.67 5.73
N GLN A 23 4.55 -12.38 6.58
CA GLN A 23 4.25 -12.42 8.02
C GLN A 23 4.41 -11.07 8.69
N MET A 24 5.50 -10.36 8.41
CA MET A 24 5.69 -9.00 8.93
C MET A 24 4.56 -8.07 8.50
N TRP A 25 4.13 -8.15 7.24
CA TRP A 25 3.00 -7.39 6.74
C TRP A 25 1.70 -7.74 7.47
N ALA A 26 1.39 -9.03 7.64
CA ALA A 26 0.22 -9.47 8.39
C ALA A 26 0.24 -8.99 9.85
N LEU A 27 1.38 -9.05 10.53
CA LEU A 27 1.54 -8.55 11.89
C LEU A 27 1.32 -7.04 11.98
N LEU A 28 1.87 -6.27 11.02
CA LEU A 28 1.64 -4.84 10.95
C LEU A 28 0.17 -4.51 10.69
N ALA A 29 -0.50 -5.26 9.81
CA ALA A 29 -1.93 -5.11 9.57
C ALA A 29 -2.76 -5.42 10.81
N LEU A 30 -2.41 -6.45 11.59
CA LEU A 30 -3.04 -6.73 12.89
C LEU A 30 -2.85 -5.59 13.89
N LEU A 31 -1.67 -4.98 13.93
CA LEU A 31 -1.41 -3.82 14.79
C LEU A 31 -2.23 -2.60 14.38
N MET A 32 -2.51 -2.44 13.07
CA MET A 32 -3.35 -1.34 12.58
C MET A 32 -4.81 -1.45 13.04
N ILE A 33 -5.32 -2.64 13.35
CA ILE A 33 -6.71 -2.83 13.81
C ILE A 33 -7.03 -1.98 15.04
N PRO A 34 -6.32 -2.11 16.18
CA PRO A 34 -6.61 -1.28 17.35
C PRO A 34 -6.25 0.19 17.15
N LEU A 35 -5.24 0.51 16.33
CA LEU A 35 -4.88 1.89 16.02
C LEU A 35 -5.99 2.59 15.23
N GLU A 36 -6.50 1.95 14.20
CA GLU A 36 -7.61 2.44 13.39
C GLU A 36 -8.91 2.55 14.20
N SER A 37 -9.15 1.58 15.11
CA SER A 37 -10.29 1.63 16.03
C SER A 37 -10.20 2.83 16.96
N ALA A 38 -9.02 3.12 17.50
CA ALA A 38 -8.78 4.27 18.36
C ALA A 38 -8.98 5.60 17.61
N ASP A 39 -8.44 5.71 16.39
CA ASP A 39 -8.54 6.91 15.58
C ASP A 39 -10.00 7.17 15.14
N SER A 40 -10.68 6.15 14.64
CA SER A 40 -12.07 6.28 14.15
C SER A 40 -13.08 6.60 15.28
N ALA A 41 -12.82 6.13 16.50
CA ALA A 41 -13.68 6.37 17.65
C ALA A 41 -13.27 7.60 18.48
N GLY A 42 -12.12 8.21 18.21
CA GLY A 42 -11.56 9.30 19.02
C GLY A 42 -11.17 8.86 20.43
N LEU A 43 -10.78 7.59 20.59
CA LEU A 43 -10.43 6.96 21.86
C LEU A 43 -8.91 6.81 22.01
N THR A 44 -8.47 6.52 23.24
CA THR A 44 -7.11 6.05 23.47
C THR A 44 -6.96 4.59 22.96
N PHE A 45 -5.73 4.20 22.63
CA PHE A 45 -5.43 2.82 22.21
C PHE A 45 -5.94 1.77 23.21
N GLU A 46 -5.77 2.04 24.51
CA GLU A 46 -6.20 1.15 25.59
C GLU A 46 -7.74 1.00 25.60
N GLN A 47 -8.48 2.11 25.48
CA GLN A 47 -9.93 2.08 25.41
C GLN A 47 -10.45 1.34 24.17
N ALA A 48 -9.84 1.55 23.02
CA ALA A 48 -10.24 0.89 21.79
C ALA A 48 -10.02 -0.63 21.82
N THR A 49 -9.04 -1.13 22.56
CA THR A 49 -8.78 -2.57 22.68
C THR A 49 -9.87 -3.30 23.48
N VAL A 50 -10.59 -2.64 24.36
CA VAL A 50 -11.66 -3.26 25.17
C VAL A 50 -12.85 -3.68 24.30
N ASP A 51 -13.26 -2.81 23.35
CA ASP A 51 -14.43 -3.04 22.50
C ASP A 51 -14.05 -3.41 21.05
N LEU A 52 -12.84 -3.94 20.86
CA LEU A 52 -12.28 -4.26 19.55
C LEU A 52 -13.22 -5.10 18.65
N PRO A 53 -13.91 -6.13 19.15
CA PRO A 53 -14.85 -6.91 18.33
C PRO A 53 -15.97 -6.05 17.74
N THR A 54 -16.47 -5.06 18.47
CA THR A 54 -17.49 -4.13 17.99
C THR A 54 -16.96 -3.29 16.83
N TYR A 55 -15.75 -2.73 16.96
CA TYR A 55 -15.14 -1.93 15.88
C TYR A 55 -14.83 -2.76 14.64
N ILE A 56 -14.37 -4.00 14.79
CA ILE A 56 -14.13 -4.91 13.66
C ILE A 56 -15.40 -5.14 12.85
N THR A 57 -16.56 -5.19 13.48
CA THR A 57 -17.83 -5.46 12.80
C THR A 57 -18.57 -4.22 12.31
N SER A 58 -18.32 -3.06 12.92
CA SER A 58 -19.05 -1.82 12.63
C SER A 58 -18.28 -0.81 11.78
N THR A 59 -16.93 -0.91 11.73
CA THR A 59 -16.10 0.08 11.07
C THR A 59 -15.42 -0.51 9.83
N PRO A 60 -15.80 -0.12 8.62
CA PRO A 60 -15.28 -0.72 7.38
C PRO A 60 -13.75 -0.67 7.24
N SER A 61 -13.11 0.43 7.66
CA SER A 61 -11.64 0.55 7.61
C SER A 61 -10.93 -0.41 8.57
N VAL A 62 -11.52 -0.66 9.75
CA VAL A 62 -11.01 -1.65 10.72
C VAL A 62 -11.16 -3.07 10.16
N THR A 63 -12.31 -3.38 9.55
CA THR A 63 -12.54 -4.66 8.86
C THR A 63 -11.56 -4.86 7.71
N ALA A 64 -11.23 -3.80 6.96
CA ALA A 64 -10.26 -3.85 5.88
C ALA A 64 -8.87 -4.27 6.38
N TRP A 65 -8.40 -3.75 7.51
CA TRP A 65 -7.13 -4.17 8.10
C TRP A 65 -7.14 -5.65 8.52
N LEU A 66 -8.26 -6.15 9.03
CA LEU A 66 -8.41 -7.58 9.31
C LEU A 66 -8.31 -8.43 8.03
N VAL A 67 -8.98 -8.00 6.96
CA VAL A 67 -8.89 -8.67 5.64
C VAL A 67 -7.44 -8.67 5.13
N VAL A 68 -6.74 -7.54 5.21
CA VAL A 68 -5.32 -7.44 4.84
C VAL A 68 -4.47 -8.41 5.66
N ALA A 69 -4.69 -8.50 6.97
CA ALA A 69 -3.96 -9.42 7.84
C ALA A 69 -4.18 -10.89 7.45
N VAL A 70 -5.42 -11.29 7.22
CA VAL A 70 -5.79 -12.65 6.79
C VAL A 70 -5.16 -12.96 5.42
N LEU A 71 -5.29 -12.06 4.44
CA LEU A 71 -4.68 -12.23 3.12
C LEU A 71 -3.15 -12.28 3.21
N GLY A 72 -2.53 -11.47 4.08
CA GLY A 72 -1.09 -11.54 4.35
C GLY A 72 -0.64 -12.89 4.88
N LEU A 73 -1.41 -13.52 5.78
CA LEU A 73 -1.15 -14.87 6.26
C LEU A 73 -1.32 -15.92 5.13
N VAL A 74 -2.33 -15.75 4.27
CA VAL A 74 -2.50 -16.61 3.09
C VAL A 74 -1.31 -16.48 2.14
N VAL A 75 -0.82 -15.25 1.88
CA VAL A 75 0.40 -15.02 1.08
C VAL A 75 1.60 -15.70 1.73
N ALA A 76 1.77 -15.59 3.06
CA ALA A 76 2.85 -16.26 3.78
C ALA A 76 2.78 -17.78 3.60
N LEU A 77 1.61 -18.38 3.75
CA LEU A 77 1.41 -19.81 3.55
C LEU A 77 1.72 -20.23 2.10
N LEU A 78 1.19 -19.50 1.12
CA LEU A 78 1.45 -19.77 -0.29
C LEU A 78 2.94 -19.66 -0.63
N ALA A 79 3.64 -18.64 -0.11
CA ALA A 79 5.07 -18.45 -0.32
C ALA A 79 5.91 -19.57 0.31
N LEU A 80 5.48 -20.09 1.47
CA LEU A 80 6.14 -21.22 2.15
C LEU A 80 5.94 -22.53 1.37
N LEU A 81 4.74 -22.76 0.84
CA LEU A 81 4.37 -23.99 0.13
C LEU A 81 4.74 -23.95 -1.36
N ALA A 82 5.14 -22.79 -1.89
CA ALA A 82 5.45 -22.63 -3.30
C ALA A 82 6.71 -23.40 -3.69
N THR A 83 6.53 -24.55 -4.30
CA THR A 83 7.60 -25.37 -4.91
C THR A 83 7.73 -25.13 -6.42
N HIS A 84 6.76 -24.45 -7.03
CA HIS A 84 6.67 -24.19 -8.47
C HIS A 84 6.30 -22.74 -8.74
N LEU A 85 6.56 -22.29 -9.98
CA LEU A 85 6.24 -20.95 -10.46
C LEU A 85 4.75 -20.60 -10.25
N GLY A 86 3.84 -21.57 -10.46
CA GLY A 86 2.40 -21.37 -10.26
C GLY A 86 2.04 -20.94 -8.82
N GLY A 87 2.69 -21.52 -7.81
CA GLY A 87 2.49 -21.13 -6.41
C GLY A 87 2.94 -19.68 -6.13
N LEU A 88 4.05 -19.25 -6.73
CA LEU A 88 4.52 -17.86 -6.64
C LEU A 88 3.58 -16.89 -7.36
N VAL A 89 3.03 -17.27 -8.50
CA VAL A 89 2.04 -16.46 -9.22
C VAL A 89 0.78 -16.29 -8.36
N MET A 90 0.29 -17.36 -7.74
CA MET A 90 -0.86 -17.28 -6.83
C MET A 90 -0.58 -16.39 -5.62
N ALA A 91 0.61 -16.51 -5.00
CA ALA A 91 1.01 -15.63 -3.91
C ALA A 91 1.04 -14.16 -4.35
N THR A 92 1.54 -13.87 -5.55
CA THR A 92 1.55 -12.51 -6.12
C THR A 92 0.14 -11.97 -6.34
N LEU A 93 -0.76 -12.78 -6.91
CA LEU A 93 -2.17 -12.38 -7.12
C LEU A 93 -2.85 -12.06 -5.79
N VAL A 94 -2.68 -12.91 -4.77
CA VAL A 94 -3.24 -12.65 -3.44
C VAL A 94 -2.61 -11.40 -2.81
N THR A 95 -1.31 -11.14 -3.03
CA THR A 95 -0.65 -9.90 -2.56
C THR A 95 -1.28 -8.66 -3.17
N VAL A 96 -1.56 -8.68 -4.48
CA VAL A 96 -2.24 -7.57 -5.16
C VAL A 96 -3.66 -7.39 -4.61
N LEU A 97 -4.41 -8.47 -4.42
CA LEU A 97 -5.74 -8.43 -3.81
C LEU A 97 -5.70 -7.86 -2.38
N ALA A 98 -4.68 -8.22 -1.60
CA ALA A 98 -4.51 -7.72 -0.24
C ALA A 98 -4.18 -6.22 -0.15
N ALA A 99 -3.74 -5.60 -1.24
CA ALA A 99 -3.50 -4.16 -1.30
C ALA A 99 -4.79 -3.34 -1.53
N LEU A 100 -5.91 -3.96 -1.93
CA LEU A 100 -7.14 -3.26 -2.31
C LEU A 100 -8.05 -2.84 -1.14
N PRO A 101 -8.19 -3.61 -0.03
CA PRO A 101 -9.18 -3.30 1.00
C PRO A 101 -9.04 -1.89 1.57
N ILE A 102 -7.82 -1.42 1.80
CA ILE A 102 -7.57 -0.11 2.42
C ILE A 102 -8.04 1.06 1.53
N PRO A 103 -7.61 1.19 0.26
CA PRO A 103 -8.11 2.28 -0.59
C PRO A 103 -9.61 2.20 -0.88
N VAL A 104 -10.21 1.01 -0.86
CA VAL A 104 -11.64 0.82 -1.13
C VAL A 104 -12.52 1.22 0.06
N THR A 105 -12.02 1.12 1.29
CA THR A 105 -12.78 1.42 2.52
C THR A 105 -12.36 2.71 3.20
N GLY A 106 -11.30 3.38 2.73
CA GLY A 106 -10.78 4.60 3.30
C GLY A 106 -11.65 5.83 3.05
N ALA A 107 -11.25 6.98 3.59
CA ALA A 107 -11.97 8.25 3.46
C ALA A 107 -12.18 8.72 2.01
N ILE A 108 -11.37 8.24 1.07
CA ILE A 108 -11.55 8.53 -0.36
C ILE A 108 -12.78 7.82 -0.97
N SER A 109 -13.29 6.78 -0.31
CA SER A 109 -14.53 6.09 -0.72
C SER A 109 -15.80 6.82 -0.30
N VAL A 110 -15.67 7.98 0.35
CA VAL A 110 -16.79 8.79 0.85
C VAL A 110 -16.77 10.15 0.18
N GLY A 111 -17.91 10.60 -0.32
CA GLY A 111 -18.06 11.92 -0.91
C GLY A 111 -18.49 11.92 -2.39
N LEU A 112 -18.56 13.10 -2.98
CA LEU A 112 -18.89 13.27 -4.40
C LEU A 112 -17.79 12.62 -5.26
N ASN A 113 -18.20 11.83 -6.26
CA ASN A 113 -17.29 11.05 -7.13
C ASN A 113 -16.44 10.00 -6.40
N HIS A 114 -16.96 9.44 -5.30
CA HIS A 114 -16.27 8.42 -4.51
C HIS A 114 -15.85 7.20 -5.35
N ASP A 115 -16.65 6.77 -6.32
CA ASP A 115 -16.33 5.65 -7.22
C ASP A 115 -15.01 5.91 -7.95
N PHE A 116 -14.87 7.09 -8.58
CA PHE A 116 -13.68 7.44 -9.32
C PHE A 116 -12.44 7.61 -8.43
N ALA A 117 -12.61 8.15 -7.23
CA ALA A 117 -11.52 8.27 -6.25
C ALA A 117 -11.09 6.90 -5.72
N THR A 118 -12.04 6.01 -5.43
CA THR A 118 -11.80 4.64 -4.97
C THR A 118 -11.08 3.80 -6.03
N ASP A 119 -11.54 3.84 -7.28
CA ASP A 119 -10.92 3.12 -8.39
C ASP A 119 -9.50 3.62 -8.64
N SER A 120 -9.28 4.93 -8.58
CA SER A 120 -7.96 5.53 -8.73
C SER A 120 -7.02 5.17 -7.58
N GLY A 121 -7.53 5.12 -6.35
CA GLY A 121 -6.80 4.66 -5.16
C GLY A 121 -6.40 3.17 -5.28
N ALA A 122 -7.33 2.33 -5.73
CA ALA A 122 -7.09 0.91 -5.98
C ALA A 122 -6.02 0.71 -7.06
N LEU A 123 -6.12 1.43 -8.18
CA LEU A 123 -5.10 1.39 -9.23
C LEU A 123 -3.73 1.85 -8.73
N ALA A 124 -3.68 2.93 -7.94
CA ALA A 124 -2.45 3.40 -7.32
C ALA A 124 -1.83 2.34 -6.41
N ALA A 125 -2.64 1.65 -5.60
CA ALA A 125 -2.17 0.58 -4.71
C ALA A 125 -1.63 -0.63 -5.50
N ILE A 126 -2.28 -1.03 -6.59
CA ILE A 126 -1.81 -2.10 -7.48
C ILE A 126 -0.47 -1.69 -8.11
N GLY A 127 -0.41 -0.53 -8.73
CA GLY A 127 0.80 0.00 -9.37
C GLY A 127 1.96 0.07 -8.38
N MET A 128 1.68 0.57 -7.18
CA MET A 128 2.61 0.65 -6.07
C MET A 128 3.15 -0.72 -5.65
N THR A 129 2.28 -1.70 -5.48
CA THR A 129 2.67 -3.05 -5.07
C THR A 129 3.62 -3.67 -6.09
N ILE A 130 3.32 -3.56 -7.38
CA ILE A 130 4.16 -4.06 -8.46
C ILE A 130 5.51 -3.36 -8.47
N ALA A 131 5.51 -2.04 -8.45
CA ALA A 131 6.73 -1.26 -8.56
C ALA A 131 7.62 -1.37 -7.31
N ALA A 132 7.02 -1.41 -6.11
CA ALA A 132 7.74 -1.63 -4.85
C ALA A 132 8.43 -3.01 -4.83
N ALA A 133 7.73 -4.06 -5.28
CA ALA A 133 8.31 -5.40 -5.39
C ALA A 133 9.53 -5.41 -6.32
N CYS A 134 9.46 -4.70 -7.45
CA CYS A 134 10.57 -4.58 -8.39
C CYS A 134 11.79 -3.89 -7.77
N VAL A 135 11.59 -2.77 -7.06
CA VAL A 135 12.67 -2.05 -6.37
C VAL A 135 13.28 -2.92 -5.28
N LEU A 136 12.45 -3.62 -4.51
CA LEU A 136 12.92 -4.48 -3.42
C LEU A 136 13.77 -5.64 -3.95
N VAL A 137 13.35 -6.31 -5.03
CA VAL A 137 14.13 -7.37 -5.68
C VAL A 137 15.48 -6.84 -6.13
N GLU A 138 15.54 -5.66 -6.77
CA GLU A 138 16.79 -5.08 -7.21
C GLU A 138 17.74 -4.72 -6.04
N VAL A 139 17.19 -4.20 -4.94
CA VAL A 139 18.01 -3.84 -3.77
C VAL A 139 18.53 -5.08 -3.04
N LEU A 140 17.74 -6.15 -2.97
CA LEU A 140 18.09 -7.37 -2.22
C LEU A 140 18.99 -8.34 -3.02
N ASP A 141 18.68 -8.54 -4.29
CA ASP A 141 19.39 -9.53 -5.12
C ASP A 141 20.57 -8.90 -5.90
N GLY A 142 20.64 -7.57 -5.94
CA GLY A 142 21.67 -6.83 -6.70
C GLY A 142 21.35 -6.72 -8.19
N PRO A 143 22.16 -5.99 -8.96
CA PRO A 143 21.93 -5.74 -10.38
C PRO A 143 22.35 -6.94 -11.23
N ASP A 144 21.47 -7.93 -11.38
CA ASP A 144 21.61 -8.98 -12.41
C ASP A 144 21.03 -8.42 -13.74
N PRO A 145 21.84 -8.33 -14.83
CA PRO A 145 21.38 -7.74 -16.10
C PRO A 145 20.14 -8.42 -16.70
N ALA A 146 20.02 -9.76 -16.54
CA ALA A 146 18.89 -10.51 -17.10
C ALA A 146 17.57 -10.23 -16.34
N VAL A 147 17.64 -10.12 -15.03
CA VAL A 147 16.49 -9.77 -14.17
C VAL A 147 16.17 -8.29 -14.29
N THR A 148 17.18 -7.45 -14.32
CA THR A 148 17.09 -5.99 -14.36
C THR A 148 16.26 -5.48 -15.54
N CYS A 149 16.38 -6.07 -16.73
CA CYS A 149 15.63 -5.62 -17.91
C CYS A 149 14.12 -5.81 -17.76
N ARG A 150 13.66 -6.97 -17.27
CA ARG A 150 12.23 -7.25 -17.05
C ARG A 150 11.65 -6.44 -15.89
N VAL A 151 12.34 -6.43 -14.78
CA VAL A 151 11.95 -5.70 -13.56
C VAL A 151 11.86 -4.19 -13.81
N SER A 152 12.71 -3.64 -14.73
CA SER A 152 12.68 -2.22 -15.06
C SER A 152 11.41 -1.76 -15.73
N TRP A 153 10.88 -2.54 -16.64
CA TRP A 153 9.64 -2.19 -17.31
C TRP A 153 8.45 -2.24 -16.34
N GLN A 154 8.36 -3.30 -15.56
CA GLN A 154 7.30 -3.47 -14.56
C GLN A 154 7.34 -2.35 -13.52
N GLU A 155 8.53 -1.97 -13.03
CA GLU A 155 8.69 -0.84 -12.12
C GLU A 155 8.18 0.46 -12.75
N ARG A 156 8.56 0.77 -14.00
CA ARG A 156 8.13 2.00 -14.70
C ARG A 156 6.62 2.06 -14.85
N VAL A 157 6.02 0.97 -15.33
CA VAL A 157 4.56 0.88 -15.49
C VAL A 157 3.86 1.05 -14.15
N GLY A 158 4.30 0.32 -13.12
CA GLY A 158 3.73 0.43 -11.78
C GLY A 158 3.89 1.84 -11.18
N ALA A 159 5.06 2.46 -11.33
CA ALA A 159 5.31 3.83 -10.86
C ALA A 159 4.43 4.87 -11.58
N ILE A 160 4.24 4.73 -12.90
CA ILE A 160 3.35 5.60 -13.69
C ILE A 160 1.89 5.43 -13.23
N ILE A 161 1.42 4.20 -13.04
CA ILE A 161 0.07 3.91 -12.54
C ILE A 161 -0.12 4.52 -11.14
N THR A 162 0.88 4.37 -10.27
CA THR A 162 0.87 4.96 -8.92
C THR A 162 0.79 6.48 -8.97
N LEU A 163 1.58 7.12 -9.84
CA LEU A 163 1.56 8.57 -10.03
C LEU A 163 0.20 9.04 -10.55
N ALA A 164 -0.32 8.39 -11.58
CA ALA A 164 -1.61 8.76 -12.17
C ALA A 164 -2.75 8.64 -11.15
N GLY A 165 -2.85 7.51 -10.45
CA GLY A 165 -3.84 7.31 -9.39
C GLY A 165 -3.64 8.27 -8.22
N GLY A 166 -2.39 8.53 -7.82
CA GLY A 166 -2.06 9.51 -6.79
C GLY A 166 -2.46 10.94 -7.13
N ILE A 167 -2.31 11.35 -8.40
CA ILE A 167 -2.80 12.66 -8.89
C ILE A 167 -4.32 12.74 -8.76
N VAL A 168 -5.04 11.71 -9.18
CA VAL A 168 -6.51 11.69 -9.12
C VAL A 168 -6.99 11.72 -7.66
N VAL A 169 -6.43 10.88 -6.80
CA VAL A 169 -6.73 10.87 -5.35
C VAL A 169 -6.46 12.26 -4.73
N THR A 170 -5.34 12.88 -5.12
CA THR A 170 -4.98 14.22 -4.67
C THR A 170 -5.99 15.27 -5.13
N TRP A 171 -6.37 15.23 -6.40
CA TRP A 171 -7.38 16.14 -6.96
C TRP A 171 -8.71 16.02 -6.25
N GLN A 172 -9.24 14.80 -6.12
CA GLN A 172 -10.53 14.54 -5.48
C GLN A 172 -10.53 14.96 -4.00
N GLY A 173 -9.44 14.72 -3.30
CA GLY A 173 -9.33 15.12 -1.91
C GLY A 173 -9.16 16.62 -1.68
N GLN A 174 -8.93 17.41 -2.74
CA GLN A 174 -8.64 18.85 -2.62
C GLN A 174 -9.90 19.73 -2.66
N ALA A 175 -10.99 19.26 -3.20
CA ALA A 175 -12.31 19.86 -3.34
C ALA A 175 -12.52 21.24 -2.63
N GLY A 176 -11.96 22.31 -3.22
CA GLY A 176 -12.17 23.68 -2.74
C GLY A 176 -11.20 24.20 -1.66
N HIS A 177 -10.21 23.40 -1.23
CA HIS A 177 -9.17 23.83 -0.28
C HIS A 177 -7.88 24.21 -0.97
N SER A 178 -7.10 25.12 -0.37
CA SER A 178 -5.76 25.41 -0.86
C SER A 178 -4.82 24.25 -0.57
N TRP A 179 -3.93 23.94 -1.52
CA TRP A 179 -3.02 22.79 -1.49
C TRP A 179 -2.07 22.75 -0.28
N LEU A 180 -1.85 23.87 0.37
CA LEU A 180 -0.89 24.01 1.46
C LEU A 180 -1.56 24.49 2.76
N SER A 181 -2.90 24.55 2.81
CA SER A 181 -3.60 25.10 3.97
C SER A 181 -3.63 24.19 5.18
N ASP A 182 -3.45 22.90 4.97
CA ASP A 182 -3.47 21.90 6.03
C ASP A 182 -2.45 20.79 5.81
N ARG A 183 -2.21 20.00 6.88
CA ARG A 183 -1.25 18.87 6.86
C ARG A 183 -1.54 17.84 5.77
N TRP A 184 -2.79 17.72 5.38
CA TRP A 184 -3.24 16.75 4.39
C TRP A 184 -2.99 17.21 2.97
N GLY A 185 -3.19 18.49 2.70
CA GLY A 185 -2.80 19.11 1.42
C GLY A 185 -1.29 18.96 1.21
N VAL A 186 -0.49 19.22 2.24
CA VAL A 186 0.97 19.01 2.20
C VAL A 186 1.30 17.53 1.93
N ALA A 187 0.67 16.58 2.62
CA ALA A 187 0.90 15.15 2.40
C ALA A 187 0.59 14.73 0.94
N ARG A 188 -0.50 15.23 0.36
CA ARG A 188 -0.87 14.98 -1.05
C ARG A 188 0.13 15.56 -2.03
N VAL A 189 0.62 16.77 -1.78
CA VAL A 189 1.70 17.37 -2.59
C VAL A 189 2.96 16.52 -2.50
N VAL A 190 3.34 16.05 -1.32
CA VAL A 190 4.46 15.14 -1.11
C VAL A 190 4.26 13.82 -1.88
N LEU A 191 3.04 13.26 -1.89
CA LEU A 191 2.71 12.08 -2.66
C LEU A 191 3.01 12.26 -4.15
N VAL A 192 2.50 13.34 -4.74
CA VAL A 192 2.71 13.63 -6.18
C VAL A 192 4.18 13.88 -6.49
N ILE A 193 4.88 14.67 -5.65
CA ILE A 193 6.30 14.94 -5.84
C ILE A 193 7.12 13.65 -5.73
N ALA A 194 6.93 12.86 -4.66
CA ALA A 194 7.68 11.64 -4.45
C ALA A 194 7.42 10.60 -5.56
N SER A 195 6.18 10.46 -6.01
CA SER A 195 5.82 9.58 -7.14
C SER A 195 6.46 10.06 -8.44
N THR A 196 6.48 11.37 -8.69
CA THR A 196 7.13 11.95 -9.87
C THR A 196 8.64 11.70 -9.85
N VAL A 197 9.29 11.97 -8.71
CA VAL A 197 10.72 11.69 -8.53
C VAL A 197 11.01 10.22 -8.73
N TRP A 198 10.18 9.34 -8.20
CA TRP A 198 10.34 7.90 -8.40
C TRP A 198 10.22 7.51 -9.89
N VAL A 199 9.20 8.00 -10.61
CA VAL A 199 9.09 7.78 -12.06
C VAL A 199 10.38 8.21 -12.78
N VAL A 200 10.88 9.42 -12.51
CA VAL A 200 12.14 9.91 -13.12
C VAL A 200 13.31 8.97 -12.77
N LEU A 201 13.48 8.61 -11.50
CA LEU A 201 14.55 7.71 -11.06
C LEU A 201 14.46 6.32 -11.73
N SER A 202 13.26 5.83 -12.06
CA SER A 202 13.07 4.54 -12.73
C SER A 202 13.58 4.52 -14.16
N TRP A 203 13.73 5.69 -14.82
CA TRP A 203 14.28 5.85 -16.16
C TRP A 203 15.79 6.07 -16.18
N LEU A 204 16.40 6.42 -15.05
CA LEU A 204 17.84 6.62 -14.97
C LEU A 204 18.61 5.30 -14.94
N PRO A 205 19.88 5.28 -15.41
CA PRO A 205 20.73 4.11 -15.32
C PRO A 205 20.81 3.56 -13.90
N ARG A 206 20.81 2.25 -13.76
CA ARG A 206 20.79 1.59 -12.46
C ARG A 206 22.13 1.67 -11.75
N SER A 207 22.08 2.02 -10.46
CA SER A 207 23.23 1.96 -9.55
C SER A 207 22.72 1.65 -8.14
N ARG A 208 23.59 1.11 -7.30
CA ARG A 208 23.23 0.74 -5.91
C ARG A 208 22.66 1.94 -5.13
N VAL A 209 23.26 3.12 -5.27
CA VAL A 209 22.78 4.34 -4.62
C VAL A 209 21.37 4.71 -5.10
N ARG A 210 21.12 4.64 -6.42
CA ARG A 210 19.79 4.93 -6.97
C ARG A 210 18.76 3.87 -6.58
N GLY A 211 19.16 2.62 -6.38
CA GLY A 211 18.29 1.58 -5.80
C GLY A 211 17.76 1.99 -4.42
N TRP A 212 18.64 2.42 -3.54
CA TRP A 212 18.26 2.91 -2.21
C TRP A 212 17.43 4.20 -2.26
N LEU A 213 17.73 5.14 -3.17
CA LEU A 213 16.91 6.34 -3.37
C LEU A 213 15.49 5.98 -3.83
N ARG A 214 15.34 5.04 -4.78
CA ARG A 214 14.04 4.54 -5.22
C ARG A 214 13.28 3.86 -4.08
N LEU A 215 13.96 3.05 -3.27
CA LEU A 215 13.35 2.44 -2.09
C LEU A 215 12.86 3.51 -1.10
N GLY A 216 13.64 4.58 -0.90
CA GLY A 216 13.20 5.73 -0.10
C GLY A 216 11.95 6.39 -0.65
N MET A 217 11.88 6.63 -1.97
CA MET A 217 10.67 7.18 -2.61
C MET A 217 9.47 6.24 -2.47
N VAL A 218 9.67 4.94 -2.69
CA VAL A 218 8.65 3.90 -2.45
C VAL A 218 8.10 3.99 -1.02
N THR A 219 8.97 4.08 -0.04
CA THR A 219 8.56 4.17 1.38
C THR A 219 7.75 5.44 1.65
N ILE A 220 8.19 6.59 1.13
CA ILE A 220 7.45 7.87 1.26
C ILE A 220 6.08 7.73 0.61
N VAL A 221 6.00 7.24 -0.63
CA VAL A 221 4.74 7.10 -1.37
C VAL A 221 3.81 6.13 -0.66
N LEU A 222 4.31 4.98 -0.16
CA LEU A 222 3.53 4.02 0.64
C LEU A 222 2.94 4.67 1.89
N THR A 223 3.77 5.37 2.65
CA THR A 223 3.34 6.02 3.89
C THR A 223 2.28 7.06 3.62
N VAL A 224 2.49 7.92 2.62
CA VAL A 224 1.56 9.01 2.31
C VAL A 224 0.29 8.49 1.64
N LEU A 225 0.38 7.50 0.76
CA LEU A 225 -0.81 6.90 0.14
C LEU A 225 -1.65 6.16 1.18
N GLY A 226 -1.03 5.40 2.08
CA GLY A 226 -1.70 4.77 3.20
C GLY A 226 -2.36 5.78 4.13
N ALA A 227 -1.65 6.85 4.49
CA ALA A 227 -2.22 7.94 5.27
C ALA A 227 -3.34 8.66 4.52
N SER A 228 -3.20 8.92 3.21
CA SER A 228 -4.21 9.64 2.41
C SER A 228 -5.51 8.87 2.26
N SER A 229 -5.50 7.55 2.33
CA SER A 229 -6.72 6.73 2.31
C SER A 229 -7.53 6.85 3.60
N GLN A 230 -6.91 7.29 4.69
CA GLN A 230 -7.52 7.46 6.01
C GLN A 230 -7.86 8.93 6.32
N LEU A 231 -7.77 9.81 5.33
CA LEU A 231 -7.95 11.24 5.56
C LEU A 231 -9.34 11.59 6.07
N VAL A 232 -9.36 12.41 7.12
CA VAL A 232 -10.54 13.11 7.61
C VAL A 232 -11.28 13.75 6.42
N PRO A 233 -12.61 13.57 6.34
CA PRO A 233 -13.40 14.15 5.27
C PRO A 233 -13.14 15.66 5.15
N PRO A 234 -13.20 16.19 3.94
CA PRO A 234 -13.03 17.62 3.72
C PRO A 234 -13.93 18.45 4.64
N ARG A 235 -13.45 19.58 5.10
CA ARG A 235 -14.17 20.45 6.06
C ARG A 235 -15.60 20.79 5.65
N TYR A 236 -15.93 20.77 4.37
CA TYR A 236 -17.31 20.98 3.91
C TYR A 236 -18.29 19.90 4.40
N LEU A 237 -17.82 18.67 4.65
CA LEU A 237 -18.65 17.62 5.25
C LEU A 237 -18.83 17.82 6.76
N ILE A 238 -17.87 18.47 7.43
CA ILE A 238 -17.96 18.78 8.87
C ILE A 238 -18.89 19.96 9.13
N GLY A 239 -19.02 20.87 8.17
CA GLY A 239 -19.92 22.04 8.26
C GLY A 239 -21.38 21.79 7.86
N GLN A 240 -21.69 20.57 7.40
CA GLN A 240 -23.07 20.20 7.06
C GLN A 240 -23.87 19.85 8.31
N THR A 241 -25.19 20.00 8.22
CA THR A 241 -26.10 19.72 9.34
C THR A 241 -25.88 18.28 9.87
N PRO A 242 -26.19 18.05 11.17
CA PRO A 242 -26.02 16.71 11.78
C PRO A 242 -26.78 15.58 11.06
N ALA A 243 -27.72 15.92 10.18
CA ALA A 243 -28.45 14.97 9.37
C ALA A 243 -27.62 14.35 8.25
N VAL A 244 -26.56 15.04 7.80
CA VAL A 244 -25.68 14.51 6.75
C VAL A 244 -24.51 13.80 7.44
N ASN A 245 -24.61 12.49 7.58
CA ASN A 245 -23.52 11.68 8.06
C ASN A 245 -22.42 11.51 6.99
N TYR A 246 -21.32 10.90 7.35
CA TYR A 246 -20.18 10.66 6.45
C TYR A 246 -20.51 9.91 5.15
N LEU A 247 -21.65 9.28 5.07
CA LEU A 247 -22.12 8.56 3.89
C LEU A 247 -23.03 9.44 3.02
N GLY A 248 -23.28 10.69 3.40
CA GLY A 248 -24.15 11.60 2.65
C GLY A 248 -25.64 11.21 2.68
N TYR A 249 -26.04 10.37 3.63
CA TYR A 249 -27.45 10.05 3.87
C TYR A 249 -28.04 11.00 4.92
N GLU A 250 -29.18 11.57 4.60
CA GLU A 250 -30.03 12.30 5.57
C GLU A 250 -30.69 11.33 6.54
#